data_6f0650768cb1b89e7c9e9d226321419e
#
_entry.id   6f0650768cb1b89e7c9e9d226321419e
#
_cell.length_a   1.000
_cell.length_b   1.000
_cell.length_c   1.000
_cell.angle_alpha   90.00
_cell.angle_beta   90.00
_cell.angle_gamma   90.00
#
_symmetry.space_group_name_H-M   'P 1'
#
loop_
_entity.id
_entity.type
_entity.pdbx_description
1 polymer ?
#
loop_
_entity_poly.entity_id
_entity_poly.type
_entity_poly.pdbx_seq_one_letter_code
_entity_poly.pdbx_strand_id
1 'polypeptide(L)'
;MQKLVKTIILIATLAALGATEGLALQVTRKPSSPSATATDQQPEVARIAREAQSALGKEDFEGAIRGYERLVKMVPGSAEFQAKLGTAYYSSGRPREAAQAFARALKLKPSLVEARNYFGASLAESGRCQEAIPLLLKDARQISDPQLKRTAEADGLRCAIALDQEERALDFLRLLKRDFPKDPEVLYLTVHVYSDLSTYASQRLLMSAPTSYQVHELYAESLEMEEKWDEAEAEYRRVLEIDPHLPGIHFRIGRLLLSGPKSATAKERAKQEFEEELKVNPHNAGAEYVLGEIARQARDFPQAIEHFTSASQLDPTMVDAFIGLGKSLVAVGRTADAIAPLEDAVKLKPENPVAHYQLSFAYRRTGRTQEADKEIVAYRKANDDAHRALMDLRSAVTGQQTPAQTAEPPE
;
A
#
# COMPACT_ATOMS: atom_id res chain seq x y z
N MET A 1 -19.42 -11.10 36.71
CA MET A 1 -20.67 -10.73 37.36
C MET A 1 -21.63 -10.34 36.24
N GLN A 2 -22.49 -11.23 35.77
CA GLN A 2 -23.89 -11.44 36.24
C GLN A 2 -24.62 -10.08 36.30
N LYS A 3 -25.65 -9.82 35.58
CA LYS A 3 -27.00 -10.39 35.40
C LYS A 3 -27.74 -9.39 34.50
N LEU A 4 -28.74 -9.56 33.79
CA LEU A 4 -29.92 -10.44 33.67
C LEU A 4 -30.64 -10.00 32.38
N VAL A 5 -30.97 -10.77 31.40
CA VAL A 5 -31.99 -11.81 31.27
C VAL A 5 -33.42 -11.33 31.44
N LYS A 6 -34.19 -11.64 30.40
CA LYS A 6 -35.64 -11.96 30.36
C LYS A 6 -36.55 -10.80 30.03
N THR A 7 -37.61 -10.91 29.31
CA THR A 7 -38.48 -12.00 28.77
C THR A 7 -39.74 -11.30 28.34
N ILE A 8 -40.47 -11.61 27.36
CA ILE A 8 -41.60 -12.51 27.03
C ILE A 8 -42.48 -11.80 26.02
N ILE A 9 -42.75 -12.32 24.84
CA ILE A 9 -43.78 -13.21 24.34
C ILE A 9 -45.21 -12.98 24.93
N LEU A 10 -46.18 -12.70 24.06
CA LEU A 10 -47.54 -13.28 24.00
C LEU A 10 -48.33 -12.58 22.90
N ILE A 11 -48.68 -13.16 21.73
CA ILE A 11 -49.74 -14.09 21.35
C ILE A 11 -51.13 -13.64 21.84
N ALA A 12 -52.03 -13.43 20.88
CA ALA A 12 -53.41 -13.91 20.77
C ALA A 12 -54.12 -13.21 19.61
N THR A 13 -54.40 -13.77 18.54
CA THR A 13 -55.44 -14.63 17.98
C THR A 13 -56.91 -14.22 18.26
N LEU A 14 -57.65 -14.38 17.19
CA LEU A 14 -59.11 -14.61 16.97
C LEU A 14 -59.89 -13.34 16.63
N ALA A 15 -60.47 -13.29 15.51
CA ALA A 15 -61.40 -14.09 14.72
C ALA A 15 -62.79 -13.44 14.67
N ALA A 16 -63.22 -13.22 13.47
CA ALA A 16 -64.43 -13.65 12.83
C ALA A 16 -65.67 -12.78 12.83
N LEU A 17 -66.16 -12.64 11.60
CA LEU A 17 -67.54 -12.65 11.11
C LEU A 17 -68.46 -11.45 11.41
N GLY A 18 -68.94 -10.89 10.32
CA GLY A 18 -70.12 -10.02 10.28
C GLY A 18 -70.34 -9.46 8.89
N ALA A 19 -70.93 -10.24 8.03
CA ALA A 19 -71.48 -9.75 6.76
C ALA A 19 -72.73 -8.93 7.01
N THR A 20 -72.83 -7.72 6.42
CA THR A 20 -74.11 -7.11 6.08
C THR A 20 -73.98 -6.36 4.75
N GLU A 21 -74.82 -6.76 3.83
CA GLU A 21 -75.13 -6.11 2.58
C GLU A 21 -75.58 -4.66 2.77
N GLY A 22 -75.16 -3.75 1.91
CA GLY A 22 -75.61 -2.40 1.93
C GLY A 22 -75.30 -1.60 0.66
N LEU A 23 -76.14 -1.65 -0.29
CA LEU A 23 -76.49 -0.70 -1.37
C LEU A 23 -75.36 0.06 -2.07
N ALA A 24 -75.19 -0.28 -3.32
CA ALA A 24 -74.46 0.51 -4.30
C ALA A 24 -75.14 1.85 -4.59
N LEU A 25 -74.50 2.94 -4.20
CA LEU A 25 -74.75 4.28 -4.75
C LEU A 25 -73.71 4.52 -5.85
N GLN A 26 -74.13 4.37 -7.10
CA GLN A 26 -73.34 4.85 -8.26
C GLN A 26 -73.32 6.37 -8.26
N VAL A 27 -72.23 6.91 -7.76
CA VAL A 27 -71.87 8.31 -8.02
C VAL A 27 -71.07 8.35 -9.29
N THR A 28 -71.73 8.72 -10.39
CA THR A 28 -71.07 9.04 -11.65
C THR A 28 -70.16 10.25 -11.46
N ARG A 29 -68.85 9.99 -11.28
CA ARG A 29 -67.84 11.01 -11.36
C ARG A 29 -67.67 11.40 -12.82
N LYS A 30 -68.10 12.59 -13.17
CA LYS A 30 -67.79 13.34 -14.35
C LYS A 30 -66.25 13.39 -14.47
N PRO A 31 -65.65 13.12 -15.64
CA PRO A 31 -64.21 13.28 -15.80
C PRO A 31 -63.89 14.76 -15.62
N SER A 32 -63.15 15.06 -14.54
CA SER A 32 -62.57 16.39 -14.35
C SER A 32 -61.55 16.64 -15.43
N SER A 33 -61.77 17.64 -16.27
CA SER A 33 -60.85 18.20 -17.24
C SER A 33 -59.47 18.41 -16.60
N PRO A 34 -58.36 18.16 -17.30
CA PRO A 34 -57.01 18.41 -16.76
C PRO A 34 -56.93 19.91 -16.39
N SER A 35 -56.56 20.14 -15.15
CA SER A 35 -56.45 21.49 -14.57
C SER A 35 -55.49 22.34 -15.40
N ALA A 36 -55.94 23.51 -15.87
CA ALA A 36 -55.20 24.49 -16.64
C ALA A 36 -53.94 25.05 -15.97
N THR A 37 -53.71 24.66 -14.69
CA THR A 37 -52.57 25.10 -13.86
C THR A 37 -51.23 24.37 -14.15
N ALA A 38 -51.25 23.17 -14.77
CA ALA A 38 -50.04 22.39 -15.04
C ALA A 38 -49.26 22.91 -16.28
N THR A 39 -49.96 23.50 -17.25
CA THR A 39 -49.35 23.98 -18.53
C THR A 39 -48.61 25.32 -18.35
N ASP A 40 -49.03 26.15 -17.40
CA ASP A 40 -48.41 27.47 -17.15
C ASP A 40 -47.11 27.36 -16.28
N GLN A 41 -46.91 26.27 -15.58
CA GLN A 41 -45.71 26.08 -14.75
C GLN A 41 -44.48 25.56 -15.50
N GLN A 42 -44.65 24.93 -16.65
CA GLN A 42 -43.53 24.34 -17.41
C GLN A 42 -42.44 25.34 -17.84
N PRO A 43 -42.76 26.52 -18.36
CA PRO A 43 -41.72 27.49 -18.71
C PRO A 43 -40.97 28.06 -17.54
N GLU A 44 -41.63 28.19 -16.35
CA GLU A 44 -41.00 28.64 -15.14
C GLU A 44 -40.06 27.55 -14.57
N VAL A 45 -40.50 26.29 -14.52
CA VAL A 45 -39.67 25.15 -14.12
C VAL A 45 -38.42 25.06 -15.00
N ALA A 46 -38.55 25.17 -16.32
CA ALA A 46 -37.44 25.16 -17.25
C ALA A 46 -36.46 26.34 -17.07
N ARG A 47 -36.97 27.52 -16.71
CA ARG A 47 -36.12 28.69 -16.42
C ARG A 47 -35.32 28.47 -15.15
N ILE A 48 -35.97 28.10 -14.05
CA ILE A 48 -35.29 27.85 -12.75
C ILE A 48 -34.29 26.72 -12.89
N ALA A 49 -34.60 25.64 -13.63
CA ALA A 49 -33.68 24.55 -13.87
C ALA A 49 -32.39 24.98 -14.60
N ARG A 50 -32.52 25.84 -15.61
CA ARG A 50 -31.36 26.40 -16.31
C ARG A 50 -30.51 27.31 -15.41
N GLU A 51 -31.17 28.16 -14.63
CA GLU A 51 -30.49 29.05 -13.67
C GLU A 51 -29.75 28.25 -12.58
N ALA A 52 -30.39 27.25 -11.99
CA ALA A 52 -29.77 26.38 -10.99
C ALA A 52 -28.61 25.55 -11.57
N GLN A 53 -28.76 25.04 -12.82
CA GLN A 53 -27.70 24.32 -13.48
C GLN A 53 -26.51 25.23 -13.81
N SER A 54 -26.80 26.49 -14.24
CA SER A 54 -25.75 27.50 -14.49
C SER A 54 -25.02 27.88 -13.20
N ALA A 55 -25.75 28.04 -12.10
CA ALA A 55 -25.17 28.31 -10.78
C ALA A 55 -24.25 27.18 -10.33
N LEU A 56 -24.68 25.92 -10.48
CA LEU A 56 -23.85 24.73 -10.18
C LEU A 56 -22.57 24.71 -11.02
N GLY A 57 -22.66 24.99 -12.30
CA GLY A 57 -21.49 25.04 -13.22
C GLY A 57 -20.54 26.22 -12.95
N LYS A 58 -20.99 27.24 -12.23
CA LYS A 58 -20.17 28.39 -11.78
C LYS A 58 -19.70 28.25 -10.33
N GLU A 59 -19.94 27.10 -9.71
CA GLU A 59 -19.62 26.82 -8.31
C GLU A 59 -20.39 27.70 -7.30
N ASP A 60 -21.48 28.40 -7.75
CA ASP A 60 -22.44 29.04 -6.86
C ASP A 60 -23.38 27.97 -6.27
N PHE A 61 -22.81 27.19 -5.33
CA PHE A 61 -23.54 26.06 -4.73
C PHE A 61 -24.79 26.49 -3.97
N GLU A 62 -24.75 27.62 -3.30
CA GLU A 62 -25.91 28.14 -2.57
C GLU A 62 -27.02 28.60 -3.52
N GLY A 63 -26.67 29.23 -4.65
CA GLY A 63 -27.61 29.57 -5.71
C GLY A 63 -28.24 28.33 -6.34
N ALA A 64 -27.42 27.29 -6.60
CA ALA A 64 -27.89 26.02 -7.11
C ALA A 64 -28.83 25.32 -6.13
N ILE A 65 -28.48 25.25 -4.84
CA ILE A 65 -29.32 24.68 -3.77
C ILE A 65 -30.69 25.36 -3.74
N ARG A 66 -30.72 26.70 -3.64
CA ARG A 66 -32.01 27.45 -3.64
C ARG A 66 -32.86 27.15 -4.87
N GLY A 67 -32.24 27.10 -6.03
CA GLY A 67 -32.92 26.77 -7.29
C GLY A 67 -33.51 25.38 -7.28
N TYR A 68 -32.71 24.36 -6.95
CA TYR A 68 -33.17 22.98 -6.92
C TYR A 68 -34.16 22.70 -5.77
N GLU A 69 -34.03 23.33 -4.61
CA GLU A 69 -35.06 23.25 -3.54
C GLU A 69 -36.43 23.77 -4.00
N ARG A 70 -36.42 24.86 -4.82
CA ARG A 70 -37.66 25.36 -5.40
C ARG A 70 -38.25 24.37 -6.41
N LEU A 71 -37.38 23.78 -7.29
CA LEU A 71 -37.79 22.80 -8.28
C LEU A 71 -38.38 21.53 -7.67
N VAL A 72 -37.78 20.98 -6.60
CA VAL A 72 -38.34 19.79 -5.93
C VAL A 72 -39.64 20.06 -5.20
N LYS A 73 -39.91 21.30 -4.81
CA LYS A 73 -41.22 21.72 -4.30
C LYS A 73 -42.27 21.83 -5.39
N MET A 74 -41.90 22.35 -6.57
CA MET A 74 -42.77 22.49 -7.74
C MET A 74 -43.05 21.14 -8.42
N VAL A 75 -42.05 20.25 -8.48
CA VAL A 75 -42.13 18.93 -9.14
C VAL A 75 -41.58 17.83 -8.21
N PRO A 76 -42.35 17.46 -7.16
CA PRO A 76 -41.86 16.53 -6.12
C PRO A 76 -41.51 15.12 -6.66
N GLY A 77 -42.12 14.73 -7.76
CA GLY A 77 -41.85 13.43 -8.42
C GLY A 77 -40.64 13.38 -9.34
N SER A 78 -39.88 14.47 -9.47
CA SER A 78 -38.68 14.48 -10.32
C SER A 78 -37.48 13.89 -9.59
N ALA A 79 -37.09 12.68 -9.95
CA ALA A 79 -35.88 12.04 -9.46
C ALA A 79 -34.63 12.84 -9.87
N GLU A 80 -34.67 13.48 -11.04
CA GLU A 80 -33.54 14.26 -11.56
C GLU A 80 -33.30 15.52 -10.74
N PHE A 81 -34.35 16.27 -10.37
CA PHE A 81 -34.18 17.45 -9.53
C PHE A 81 -33.73 17.09 -8.12
N GLN A 82 -34.20 15.96 -7.56
CA GLN A 82 -33.69 15.46 -6.29
C GLN A 82 -32.21 15.08 -6.38
N ALA A 83 -31.78 14.44 -7.48
CA ALA A 83 -30.38 14.10 -7.68
C ALA A 83 -29.49 15.34 -7.83
N LYS A 84 -29.93 16.32 -8.64
CA LYS A 84 -29.18 17.59 -8.80
C LYS A 84 -29.11 18.40 -7.50
N LEU A 85 -30.15 18.40 -6.68
CA LEU A 85 -30.12 18.96 -5.33
C LEU A 85 -29.09 18.26 -4.46
N GLY A 86 -29.06 16.92 -4.53
CA GLY A 86 -28.04 16.12 -3.85
C GLY A 86 -26.61 16.49 -4.28
N THR A 87 -26.39 16.64 -5.60
CA THR A 87 -25.08 17.07 -6.13
C THR A 87 -24.71 18.47 -5.61
N ALA A 88 -25.64 19.42 -5.60
CA ALA A 88 -25.38 20.77 -5.09
C ALA A 88 -25.02 20.77 -3.59
N TYR A 89 -25.73 19.97 -2.79
CA TYR A 89 -25.38 19.77 -1.36
C TYR A 89 -24.01 19.11 -1.19
N TYR A 90 -23.71 18.08 -1.97
CA TYR A 90 -22.42 17.37 -1.91
C TYR A 90 -21.27 18.31 -2.20
N SER A 91 -21.37 19.05 -3.33
CA SER A 91 -20.34 20.01 -3.74
C SER A 91 -20.19 21.20 -2.77
N SER A 92 -21.22 21.52 -1.99
CA SER A 92 -21.16 22.55 -0.92
C SER A 92 -20.62 22.02 0.43
N GLY A 93 -20.17 20.76 0.51
CA GLY A 93 -19.68 20.16 1.75
C GLY A 93 -20.79 19.83 2.77
N ARG A 94 -22.02 19.58 2.30
CA ARG A 94 -23.18 19.23 3.11
C ARG A 94 -23.61 17.77 2.88
N PRO A 95 -22.79 16.78 3.27
CA PRO A 95 -23.00 15.38 2.91
C PRO A 95 -24.26 14.76 3.52
N ARG A 96 -24.72 15.24 4.68
CA ARG A 96 -25.95 14.73 5.31
C ARG A 96 -27.19 15.09 4.50
N GLU A 97 -27.30 16.32 4.04
CA GLU A 97 -28.38 16.80 3.19
C GLU A 97 -28.30 16.18 1.79
N ALA A 98 -27.08 16.02 1.26
CA ALA A 98 -26.82 15.32 0.02
C ALA A 98 -27.35 13.87 0.06
N ALA A 99 -27.02 13.12 1.10
CA ALA A 99 -27.51 11.75 1.29
C ALA A 99 -29.04 11.67 1.32
N GLN A 100 -29.70 12.63 1.97
CA GLN A 100 -31.17 12.68 2.00
C GLN A 100 -31.78 12.94 0.62
N ALA A 101 -31.21 13.87 -0.14
CA ALA A 101 -31.68 14.20 -1.49
C ALA A 101 -31.46 13.03 -2.45
N PHE A 102 -30.28 12.38 -2.42
CA PHE A 102 -30.00 11.18 -3.23
C PHE A 102 -30.89 10.00 -2.84
N ALA A 103 -31.15 9.78 -1.56
CA ALA A 103 -32.08 8.73 -1.12
C ALA A 103 -33.49 8.94 -1.70
N ARG A 104 -33.98 10.20 -1.73
CA ARG A 104 -35.26 10.53 -2.38
C ARG A 104 -35.23 10.30 -3.89
N ALA A 105 -34.14 10.72 -4.55
CA ALA A 105 -33.94 10.49 -5.98
C ALA A 105 -33.99 8.99 -6.32
N LEU A 106 -33.26 8.17 -5.56
CA LEU A 106 -33.19 6.72 -5.76
C LEU A 106 -34.50 5.99 -5.41
N LYS A 107 -35.27 6.51 -4.46
CA LYS A 107 -36.63 6.01 -4.20
C LYS A 107 -37.56 6.22 -5.38
N LEU A 108 -37.44 7.35 -6.07
CA LEU A 108 -38.22 7.68 -7.27
C LEU A 108 -37.72 6.91 -8.51
N LYS A 109 -36.39 6.79 -8.68
CA LYS A 109 -35.75 6.12 -9.82
C LYS A 109 -34.50 5.37 -9.36
N PRO A 110 -34.62 4.07 -9.01
CA PRO A 110 -33.47 3.26 -8.52
C PRO A 110 -32.34 3.07 -9.53
N SER A 111 -32.63 3.27 -10.82
CA SER A 111 -31.65 3.09 -11.91
C SER A 111 -30.70 4.27 -12.14
N LEU A 112 -30.76 5.33 -11.32
CA LEU A 112 -29.86 6.48 -11.42
C LEU A 112 -28.47 6.13 -10.86
N VAL A 113 -27.57 5.64 -11.72
CA VAL A 113 -26.21 5.18 -11.34
C VAL A 113 -25.43 6.33 -10.70
N GLU A 114 -25.42 7.50 -11.32
CA GLU A 114 -24.69 8.67 -10.79
C GLU A 114 -25.18 9.06 -9.39
N ALA A 115 -26.51 9.13 -9.18
CA ALA A 115 -27.07 9.43 -7.86
C ALA A 115 -26.68 8.38 -6.80
N ARG A 116 -26.55 7.11 -7.19
CA ARG A 116 -26.14 6.03 -6.30
C ARG A 116 -24.67 6.15 -5.89
N ASN A 117 -23.80 6.53 -6.83
CA ASN A 117 -22.39 6.76 -6.58
C ASN A 117 -22.18 7.90 -5.55
N TYR A 118 -22.82 9.04 -5.80
CA TYR A 118 -22.79 10.17 -4.87
C TYR A 118 -23.48 9.87 -3.54
N PHE A 119 -24.51 9.03 -3.55
CA PHE A 119 -25.19 8.60 -2.31
C PHE A 119 -24.22 7.83 -1.41
N GLY A 120 -23.50 6.85 -1.96
CA GLY A 120 -22.49 6.11 -1.21
C GLY A 120 -21.41 7.01 -0.60
N ALA A 121 -20.86 7.93 -1.41
CA ALA A 121 -19.87 8.90 -0.94
C ALA A 121 -20.45 9.82 0.16
N SER A 122 -21.66 10.34 -0.04
CA SER A 122 -22.32 11.20 0.96
C SER A 122 -22.60 10.48 2.29
N LEU A 123 -22.94 9.19 2.24
CA LEU A 123 -23.08 8.37 3.43
C LEU A 123 -21.76 8.22 4.18
N ALA A 124 -20.68 7.92 3.46
CA ALA A 124 -19.35 7.77 4.05
C ALA A 124 -18.88 9.07 4.72
N GLU A 125 -18.94 10.20 4.00
CA GLU A 125 -18.56 11.52 4.54
C GLU A 125 -19.44 11.96 5.72
N SER A 126 -20.72 11.52 5.78
CA SER A 126 -21.59 11.79 6.91
C SER A 126 -21.41 10.85 8.10
N GLY A 127 -20.47 9.89 8.03
CA GLY A 127 -20.17 8.92 9.06
C GLY A 127 -21.13 7.71 9.11
N ARG A 128 -22.00 7.54 8.10
CA ARG A 128 -22.90 6.38 7.98
C ARG A 128 -22.21 5.20 7.30
N CYS A 129 -21.07 4.80 7.86
CA CYS A 129 -20.15 3.85 7.28
C CYS A 129 -20.75 2.47 6.99
N GLN A 130 -21.61 1.94 7.88
CA GLN A 130 -22.24 0.64 7.68
C GLN A 130 -23.12 0.58 6.43
N GLU A 131 -23.74 1.70 6.07
CA GLU A 131 -24.57 1.81 4.88
C GLU A 131 -23.75 2.13 3.63
N ALA A 132 -22.66 2.89 3.78
CA ALA A 132 -21.80 3.33 2.69
C ALA A 132 -21.00 2.17 2.07
N ILE A 133 -20.35 1.34 2.88
CA ILE A 133 -19.42 0.29 2.45
C ILE A 133 -20.02 -0.62 1.37
N PRO A 134 -21.21 -1.26 1.56
CA PRO A 134 -21.74 -2.18 0.55
C PRO A 134 -22.10 -1.48 -0.75
N LEU A 135 -22.53 -0.21 -0.71
CA LEU A 135 -22.82 0.58 -1.90
C LEU A 135 -21.57 0.93 -2.66
N LEU A 136 -20.55 1.44 -1.96
CA LEU A 136 -19.28 1.85 -2.56
C LEU A 136 -18.54 0.66 -3.19
N LEU A 137 -18.47 -0.50 -2.55
CA LEU A 137 -17.85 -1.70 -3.13
C LEU A 137 -18.59 -2.20 -4.36
N LYS A 138 -19.94 -2.17 -4.32
CA LYS A 138 -20.76 -2.63 -5.45
C LYS A 138 -20.59 -1.76 -6.68
N ASP A 139 -20.58 -0.45 -6.49
CA ASP A 139 -20.66 0.52 -7.58
C ASP A 139 -19.30 1.13 -7.95
N ALA A 140 -18.21 0.84 -7.23
CA ALA A 140 -16.87 1.38 -7.46
C ALA A 140 -16.40 1.29 -8.92
N ARG A 141 -16.72 0.17 -9.60
CA ARG A 141 -16.35 -0.04 -11.01
C ARG A 141 -17.16 0.80 -12.01
N GLN A 142 -18.30 1.35 -11.58
CA GLN A 142 -19.23 2.10 -12.42
C GLN A 142 -19.04 3.61 -12.32
N ILE A 143 -18.17 4.08 -11.42
CA ILE A 143 -17.85 5.50 -11.27
C ILE A 143 -16.92 5.90 -12.40
N SER A 144 -17.42 6.75 -13.30
CA SER A 144 -16.68 7.21 -14.47
C SER A 144 -15.82 8.44 -14.17
N ASP A 145 -16.23 9.27 -13.21
CA ASP A 145 -15.47 10.44 -12.77
C ASP A 145 -14.29 9.98 -11.90
N PRO A 146 -13.04 10.19 -12.32
CA PRO A 146 -11.87 9.73 -11.56
C PRO A 146 -11.76 10.37 -10.18
N GLN A 147 -12.14 11.65 -10.04
CA GLN A 147 -12.07 12.36 -8.77
C GLN A 147 -13.08 11.80 -7.77
N LEU A 148 -14.34 11.66 -8.19
CA LEU A 148 -15.38 11.04 -7.37
C LEU A 148 -15.01 9.60 -7.02
N LYS A 149 -14.44 8.85 -7.97
CA LYS A 149 -14.02 7.47 -7.76
C LYS A 149 -12.96 7.37 -6.68
N ARG A 150 -11.91 8.18 -6.79
CA ARG A 150 -10.83 8.23 -5.80
C ARG A 150 -11.36 8.57 -4.40
N THR A 151 -12.20 9.62 -4.30
CA THR A 151 -12.81 10.04 -3.03
C THR A 151 -13.69 8.93 -2.45
N ALA A 152 -14.57 8.35 -3.25
CA ALA A 152 -15.47 7.28 -2.81
C ALA A 152 -14.71 6.02 -2.32
N GLU A 153 -13.66 5.60 -3.01
CA GLU A 153 -12.84 4.47 -2.60
C GLU A 153 -12.03 4.78 -1.34
N ALA A 154 -11.49 6.00 -1.21
CA ALA A 154 -10.76 6.43 0.00
C ALA A 154 -11.70 6.56 1.21
N ASP A 155 -12.89 7.09 1.02
CA ASP A 155 -13.91 7.18 2.08
C ASP A 155 -14.41 5.80 2.51
N GLY A 156 -14.59 4.89 1.54
CA GLY A 156 -14.90 3.49 1.81
C GLY A 156 -13.82 2.80 2.64
N LEU A 157 -12.55 3.04 2.32
CA LEU A 157 -11.41 2.57 3.10
C LEU A 157 -11.44 3.12 4.52
N ARG A 158 -11.60 4.45 4.69
CA ARG A 158 -11.70 5.09 6.01
C ARG A 158 -12.87 4.54 6.83
N CYS A 159 -14.01 4.34 6.19
CA CYS A 159 -15.17 3.71 6.81
C CYS A 159 -14.91 2.27 7.26
N ALA A 160 -14.26 1.47 6.44
CA ALA A 160 -13.94 0.08 6.78
C ALA A 160 -12.98 -0.01 7.97
N ILE A 161 -11.96 0.86 8.02
CA ILE A 161 -11.05 0.99 9.16
C ILE A 161 -11.82 1.41 10.43
N ALA A 162 -12.67 2.44 10.34
CA ALA A 162 -13.43 2.93 11.49
C ALA A 162 -14.40 1.90 12.08
N LEU A 163 -14.81 0.91 11.31
CA LEU A 163 -15.68 -0.20 11.73
C LEU A 163 -14.92 -1.51 12.01
N ASP A 164 -13.60 -1.48 12.02
CA ASP A 164 -12.73 -2.67 12.21
C ASP A 164 -13.05 -3.82 11.22
N GLN A 165 -13.39 -3.45 9.98
CA GLN A 165 -13.69 -4.40 8.90
C GLN A 165 -12.46 -4.61 8.01
N GLU A 166 -11.49 -5.38 8.49
CA GLU A 166 -10.19 -5.61 7.84
C GLU A 166 -10.33 -6.04 6.37
N GLU A 167 -11.14 -7.06 6.08
CA GLU A 167 -11.33 -7.54 4.70
C GLU A 167 -11.85 -6.45 3.76
N ARG A 168 -12.78 -5.60 4.25
CA ARG A 168 -13.33 -4.50 3.46
C ARG A 168 -12.31 -3.39 3.25
N ALA A 169 -11.49 -3.10 4.26
CA ALA A 169 -10.40 -2.15 4.12
C ALA A 169 -9.40 -2.61 3.04
N LEU A 170 -9.02 -3.89 3.04
CA LEU A 170 -8.17 -4.48 2.01
C LEU A 170 -8.83 -4.49 0.62
N ASP A 171 -10.15 -4.67 0.53
CA ASP A 171 -10.88 -4.57 -0.73
C ASP A 171 -10.77 -3.15 -1.33
N PHE A 172 -11.04 -2.11 -0.54
CA PHE A 172 -10.90 -0.72 -0.98
C PHE A 172 -9.45 -0.36 -1.31
N LEU A 173 -8.48 -0.82 -0.51
CA LEU A 173 -7.08 -0.57 -0.78
C LEU A 173 -6.63 -1.20 -2.12
N ARG A 174 -7.12 -2.40 -2.45
CA ARG A 174 -6.88 -3.03 -3.75
C ARG A 174 -7.46 -2.22 -4.91
N LEU A 175 -8.67 -1.66 -4.75
CA LEU A 175 -9.28 -0.78 -5.74
C LEU A 175 -8.43 0.49 -5.96
N LEU A 176 -8.09 1.21 -4.89
CA LEU A 176 -7.26 2.41 -4.92
C LEU A 176 -5.90 2.17 -5.59
N LYS A 177 -5.19 1.11 -5.21
CA LYS A 177 -3.88 0.76 -5.80
C LYS A 177 -3.99 0.39 -7.28
N ARG A 178 -5.07 -0.24 -7.70
CA ARG A 178 -5.30 -0.57 -9.11
C ARG A 178 -5.58 0.67 -9.95
N ASP A 179 -6.43 1.56 -9.44
CA ASP A 179 -6.96 2.67 -10.21
C ASP A 179 -6.08 3.94 -10.11
N PHE A 180 -5.33 4.08 -9.00
CA PHE A 180 -4.48 5.23 -8.71
C PHE A 180 -3.08 4.82 -8.19
N PRO A 181 -2.32 3.99 -8.92
CA PRO A 181 -1.08 3.36 -8.41
C PRO A 181 0.07 4.32 -8.09
N LYS A 182 0.02 5.54 -8.62
CA LYS A 182 1.05 6.59 -8.43
C LYS A 182 0.55 7.79 -7.64
N ASP A 183 -0.69 7.76 -7.16
CA ASP A 183 -1.24 8.84 -6.35
C ASP A 183 -0.57 8.86 -4.97
N PRO A 184 0.03 10.00 -4.56
CA PRO A 184 0.73 10.10 -3.28
C PRO A 184 -0.16 9.81 -2.07
N GLU A 185 -1.44 10.23 -2.11
CA GLU A 185 -2.39 9.95 -1.03
C GLU A 185 -2.70 8.46 -0.93
N VAL A 186 -2.86 7.77 -2.06
CA VAL A 186 -3.07 6.32 -2.09
C VAL A 186 -1.84 5.57 -1.57
N LEU A 187 -0.63 6.01 -1.95
CA LEU A 187 0.61 5.44 -1.42
C LEU A 187 0.72 5.66 0.09
N TYR A 188 0.40 6.87 0.57
CA TYR A 188 0.37 7.21 1.99
C TYR A 188 -0.64 6.34 2.77
N LEU A 189 -1.87 6.24 2.30
CA LEU A 189 -2.90 5.38 2.90
C LEU A 189 -2.46 3.90 2.92
N THR A 190 -1.78 3.45 1.85
CA THR A 190 -1.26 2.08 1.77
C THR A 190 -0.27 1.78 2.90
N VAL A 191 0.67 2.71 3.15
CA VAL A 191 1.64 2.57 4.26
C VAL A 191 0.92 2.46 5.60
N HIS A 192 -0.02 3.36 5.88
CA HIS A 192 -0.74 3.38 7.16
C HIS A 192 -1.59 2.13 7.37
N VAL A 193 -2.37 1.72 6.36
CA VAL A 193 -3.20 0.51 6.47
C VAL A 193 -2.36 -0.73 6.75
N TYR A 194 -1.24 -0.91 6.04
CA TYR A 194 -0.38 -2.08 6.30
C TYR A 194 0.31 -2.00 7.66
N SER A 195 0.68 -0.81 8.13
CA SER A 195 1.24 -0.61 9.47
C SER A 195 0.23 -0.98 10.56
N ASP A 196 -1.01 -0.50 10.43
CA ASP A 196 -2.09 -0.79 11.38
C ASP A 196 -2.41 -2.30 11.41
N LEU A 197 -2.52 -2.93 10.24
CA LEU A 197 -2.73 -4.38 10.12
C LEU A 197 -1.58 -5.19 10.74
N SER A 198 -0.33 -4.78 10.52
CA SER A 198 0.85 -5.40 11.12
C SER A 198 0.80 -5.29 12.64
N THR A 199 0.49 -4.10 13.17
CA THR A 199 0.36 -3.86 14.61
C THR A 199 -0.76 -4.72 15.22
N TYR A 200 -1.91 -4.77 14.57
CA TYR A 200 -3.04 -5.59 15.02
C TYR A 200 -2.71 -7.08 15.01
N ALA A 201 -2.07 -7.59 13.94
CA ALA A 201 -1.64 -8.97 13.85
C ALA A 201 -0.63 -9.33 14.96
N SER A 202 0.33 -8.43 15.24
CA SER A 202 1.32 -8.60 16.31
C SER A 202 0.66 -8.67 17.69
N GLN A 203 -0.31 -7.77 17.95
CA GLN A 203 -1.08 -7.81 19.21
C GLN A 203 -1.88 -9.11 19.36
N ARG A 204 -2.52 -9.58 18.29
CA ARG A 204 -3.25 -10.86 18.33
C ARG A 204 -2.33 -12.03 18.58
N LEU A 205 -1.14 -12.05 17.97
CA LEU A 205 -0.14 -13.07 18.21
C LEU A 205 0.30 -13.08 19.69
N LEU A 206 0.64 -11.90 20.23
CA LEU A 206 1.02 -11.74 21.63
C LEU A 206 -0.08 -12.21 22.60
N MET A 207 -1.35 -11.95 22.29
CA MET A 207 -2.48 -12.37 23.14
C MET A 207 -2.79 -13.87 23.03
N SER A 208 -2.63 -14.47 21.85
CA SER A 208 -3.00 -15.87 21.59
C SER A 208 -1.88 -16.86 21.90
N ALA A 209 -0.62 -16.44 21.78
CA ALA A 209 0.53 -17.32 21.95
C ALA A 209 1.74 -16.56 22.59
N PRO A 210 1.59 -16.01 23.80
CA PRO A 210 2.56 -15.08 24.40
C PRO A 210 3.95 -15.69 24.65
N THR A 211 4.07 -17.01 24.69
CA THR A 211 5.33 -17.75 24.92
C THR A 211 5.85 -18.44 23.67
N SER A 212 5.29 -18.13 22.52
CA SER A 212 5.75 -18.73 21.27
C SER A 212 7.05 -18.09 20.78
N TYR A 213 7.85 -18.85 20.02
CA TYR A 213 9.09 -18.32 19.45
C TYR A 213 8.83 -17.12 18.52
N GLN A 214 7.70 -17.08 17.83
CA GLN A 214 7.32 -15.96 16.98
C GLN A 214 7.17 -14.64 17.72
N VAL A 215 6.70 -14.68 18.97
CA VAL A 215 6.62 -13.49 19.82
C VAL A 215 8.01 -12.99 20.17
N HIS A 216 8.92 -13.88 20.57
CA HIS A 216 10.31 -13.54 20.86
C HIS A 216 11.04 -13.00 19.61
N GLU A 217 10.78 -13.59 18.44
CA GLU A 217 11.32 -13.12 17.17
C GLU A 217 10.86 -11.69 16.85
N LEU A 218 9.56 -11.37 16.97
CA LEU A 218 9.04 -10.03 16.79
C LEU A 218 9.60 -9.01 17.80
N TYR A 219 9.77 -9.42 19.05
CA TYR A 219 10.42 -8.55 20.04
C TYR A 219 11.87 -8.26 19.69
N ALA A 220 12.63 -9.29 19.27
CA ALA A 220 14.00 -9.12 18.81
C ALA A 220 14.10 -8.16 17.63
N GLU A 221 13.24 -8.30 16.63
CA GLU A 221 13.16 -7.40 15.48
C GLU A 221 12.85 -5.94 15.88
N SER A 222 11.93 -5.74 16.82
CA SER A 222 11.61 -4.40 17.35
C SER A 222 12.80 -3.79 18.09
N LEU A 223 13.48 -4.57 18.92
CA LEU A 223 14.67 -4.12 19.67
C LEU A 223 15.85 -3.84 18.74
N GLU A 224 16.01 -4.60 17.66
CA GLU A 224 17.01 -4.35 16.62
C GLU A 224 16.76 -2.98 15.95
N MET A 225 15.48 -2.64 15.63
CA MET A 225 15.14 -1.33 15.08
C MET A 225 15.37 -0.16 16.06
N GLU A 226 15.28 -0.43 17.37
CA GLU A 226 15.58 0.53 18.43
C GLU A 226 17.07 0.60 18.78
N GLU A 227 17.93 -0.15 18.05
CA GLU A 227 19.37 -0.27 18.30
C GLU A 227 19.71 -0.83 19.70
N LYS A 228 18.79 -1.58 20.30
CA LYS A 228 18.97 -2.27 21.59
C LYS A 228 19.57 -3.66 21.38
N TRP A 229 20.82 -3.67 20.95
CA TRP A 229 21.50 -4.85 20.42
C TRP A 229 21.57 -6.04 21.39
N ASP A 230 21.91 -5.79 22.66
CA ASP A 230 22.05 -6.85 23.67
C ASP A 230 20.68 -7.45 24.03
N GLU A 231 19.65 -6.63 24.12
CA GLU A 231 18.28 -7.06 24.38
C GLU A 231 17.72 -7.87 23.19
N ALA A 232 17.99 -7.42 21.97
CA ALA A 232 17.60 -8.14 20.74
C ALA A 232 18.30 -9.52 20.67
N GLU A 233 19.60 -9.60 20.98
CA GLU A 233 20.31 -10.88 21.06
C GLU A 233 19.65 -11.81 22.07
N ALA A 234 19.32 -11.31 23.25
CA ALA A 234 18.69 -12.13 24.29
C ALA A 234 17.33 -12.71 23.83
N GLU A 235 16.53 -11.93 23.10
CA GLU A 235 15.27 -12.44 22.56
C GLU A 235 15.47 -13.47 21.44
N TYR A 236 16.43 -13.28 20.52
CA TYR A 236 16.76 -14.32 19.54
C TYR A 236 17.29 -15.60 20.18
N ARG A 237 18.05 -15.49 21.30
CA ARG A 237 18.49 -16.67 22.08
C ARG A 237 17.29 -17.42 22.67
N ARG A 238 16.25 -16.73 23.15
CA ARG A 238 15.02 -17.37 23.61
C ARG A 238 14.29 -18.11 22.49
N VAL A 239 14.33 -17.58 21.25
CA VAL A 239 13.82 -18.34 20.09
C VAL A 239 14.53 -19.68 19.97
N LEU A 240 15.87 -19.70 20.07
CA LEU A 240 16.67 -20.92 19.97
C LEU A 240 16.49 -21.85 21.19
N GLU A 241 16.13 -21.35 22.36
CA GLU A 241 15.77 -22.18 23.54
C GLU A 241 14.45 -22.94 23.26
N ILE A 242 13.52 -22.35 22.50
CA ILE A 242 12.24 -22.98 22.16
C ILE A 242 12.40 -23.93 20.96
N ASP A 243 13.08 -23.48 19.92
CA ASP A 243 13.38 -24.28 18.73
C ASP A 243 14.84 -24.09 18.29
N PRO A 244 15.75 -25.01 18.77
CA PRO A 244 17.18 -24.92 18.43
C PRO A 244 17.52 -25.13 16.94
N HIS A 245 16.59 -25.64 16.17
CA HIS A 245 16.79 -25.96 14.76
C HIS A 245 16.04 -25.02 13.82
N LEU A 246 15.54 -23.89 14.32
CA LEU A 246 14.83 -22.92 13.51
C LEU A 246 15.80 -22.19 12.55
N PRO A 247 15.67 -22.39 11.22
CA PRO A 247 16.58 -21.77 10.28
C PRO A 247 16.50 -20.25 10.30
N GLY A 248 17.63 -19.58 10.13
CA GLY A 248 17.71 -18.12 9.98
C GLY A 248 17.97 -17.39 11.31
N ILE A 249 17.74 -17.97 12.47
CA ILE A 249 17.91 -17.28 13.76
C ILE A 249 19.40 -17.07 14.08
N HIS A 250 20.24 -18.08 13.90
CA HIS A 250 21.68 -17.93 14.03
C HIS A 250 22.22 -16.88 13.05
N PHE A 251 21.71 -16.84 11.81
CA PHE A 251 22.06 -15.81 10.85
C PHE A 251 21.68 -14.40 11.33
N ARG A 252 20.50 -14.23 11.93
CA ARG A 252 20.06 -12.94 12.50
C ARG A 252 20.96 -12.50 13.66
N ILE A 253 21.31 -13.41 14.59
CA ILE A 253 22.23 -13.12 15.68
C ILE A 253 23.61 -12.73 15.15
N GLY A 254 24.16 -13.49 14.20
CA GLY A 254 25.44 -13.17 13.58
C GLY A 254 25.45 -11.78 12.94
N ARG A 255 24.39 -11.44 12.21
CA ARG A 255 24.21 -10.12 11.59
C ARG A 255 24.08 -9.00 12.63
N LEU A 256 23.31 -9.24 13.69
CA LEU A 256 23.14 -8.33 14.82
C LEU A 256 24.49 -7.98 15.46
N LEU A 257 25.32 -9.00 15.74
CA LEU A 257 26.65 -8.84 16.31
C LEU A 257 27.61 -8.02 15.43
N LEU A 258 27.44 -8.08 14.11
CA LEU A 258 28.23 -7.26 13.16
C LEU A 258 27.71 -5.82 13.03
N SER A 259 26.41 -5.59 13.28
CA SER A 259 25.77 -4.28 13.16
C SER A 259 25.87 -3.45 14.45
N GLY A 260 25.93 -4.10 15.60
CA GLY A 260 26.00 -3.49 16.91
C GLY A 260 27.34 -2.85 17.24
N PRO A 261 27.52 -2.40 18.50
CA PRO A 261 28.76 -1.78 18.94
C PRO A 261 29.97 -2.70 18.73
N LYS A 262 31.04 -2.15 18.18
CA LYS A 262 32.26 -2.93 17.90
C LYS A 262 32.90 -3.38 19.20
N SER A 263 32.78 -4.65 19.51
CA SER A 263 33.56 -5.32 20.56
C SER A 263 34.68 -6.15 19.95
N ALA A 264 35.73 -6.38 20.73
CA ALA A 264 36.87 -7.19 20.27
C ALA A 264 36.47 -8.64 19.88
N THR A 265 35.38 -9.15 20.46
CA THR A 265 34.89 -10.51 20.24
C THR A 265 33.68 -10.61 19.32
N ALA A 266 33.06 -9.48 18.94
CA ALA A 266 31.82 -9.47 18.16
C ALA A 266 31.96 -10.21 16.83
N LYS A 267 33.07 -10.00 16.14
CA LYS A 267 33.34 -10.65 14.85
C LYS A 267 33.51 -12.15 14.97
N GLU A 268 34.21 -12.61 16.01
CA GLU A 268 34.40 -14.04 16.23
C GLU A 268 33.10 -14.72 16.65
N ARG A 269 32.32 -14.07 17.53
CA ARG A 269 30.98 -14.56 17.90
C ARG A 269 30.05 -14.61 16.68
N ALA A 270 30.08 -13.58 15.84
CA ALA A 270 29.28 -13.56 14.61
C ALA A 270 29.67 -14.70 13.65
N LYS A 271 30.97 -14.97 13.51
CA LYS A 271 31.47 -16.11 12.72
C LYS A 271 30.88 -17.42 13.23
N GLN A 272 30.95 -17.67 14.54
CA GLN A 272 30.37 -18.86 15.15
C GLN A 272 28.87 -18.99 14.87
N GLU A 273 28.14 -17.91 14.96
CA GLU A 273 26.70 -17.94 14.66
C GLU A 273 26.41 -18.29 13.19
N PHE A 274 27.17 -17.75 12.23
CA PHE A 274 27.00 -18.14 10.83
C PHE A 274 27.40 -19.59 10.57
N GLU A 275 28.41 -20.12 11.28
CA GLU A 275 28.78 -21.53 11.20
C GLU A 275 27.66 -22.43 11.82
N GLU A 276 27.02 -22.03 12.91
CA GLU A 276 25.85 -22.73 13.47
C GLU A 276 24.64 -22.66 12.51
N GLU A 277 24.41 -21.52 11.85
CA GLU A 277 23.38 -21.42 10.83
C GLU A 277 23.57 -22.45 9.71
N LEU A 278 24.79 -22.63 9.24
CA LEU A 278 25.07 -23.60 8.17
C LEU A 278 24.91 -25.06 8.60
N LYS A 279 24.96 -25.36 9.92
CA LYS A 279 24.62 -26.70 10.42
C LYS A 279 23.10 -26.94 10.39
N VAL A 280 22.32 -25.91 10.66
CA VAL A 280 20.85 -25.95 10.63
C VAL A 280 20.34 -25.83 9.19
N ASN A 281 20.90 -24.89 8.42
CA ASN A 281 20.51 -24.59 7.05
C ASN A 281 21.74 -24.51 6.14
N PRO A 282 22.21 -25.64 5.61
CA PRO A 282 23.37 -25.68 4.71
C PRO A 282 23.21 -24.91 3.39
N HIS A 283 21.99 -24.47 3.07
CA HIS A 283 21.69 -23.75 1.84
C HIS A 283 21.56 -22.23 2.07
N ASN A 284 22.02 -21.71 3.20
CA ASN A 284 22.00 -20.27 3.47
C ASN A 284 23.15 -19.55 2.74
N ALA A 285 22.88 -19.10 1.52
CA ALA A 285 23.85 -18.35 0.71
C ALA A 285 24.33 -17.07 1.41
N GLY A 286 23.49 -16.44 2.22
CA GLY A 286 23.85 -15.24 2.99
C GLY A 286 24.90 -15.56 4.07
N ALA A 287 24.77 -16.67 4.78
CA ALA A 287 25.74 -17.11 5.78
C ALA A 287 27.10 -17.42 5.12
N GLU A 288 27.10 -18.16 4.02
CA GLU A 288 28.30 -18.41 3.21
C GLU A 288 28.97 -17.12 2.75
N TYR A 289 28.18 -16.18 2.22
CA TYR A 289 28.73 -14.90 1.79
C TYR A 289 29.39 -14.12 2.94
N VAL A 290 28.75 -14.02 4.12
CA VAL A 290 29.30 -13.27 5.24
C VAL A 290 30.55 -13.96 5.81
N LEU A 291 30.58 -15.30 5.89
CA LEU A 291 31.78 -16.05 6.26
C LEU A 291 32.91 -15.80 5.28
N GLY A 292 32.63 -15.76 3.97
CA GLY A 292 33.58 -15.38 2.95
C GLY A 292 34.19 -13.98 3.16
N GLU A 293 33.35 -13.00 3.51
CA GLU A 293 33.80 -11.64 3.85
C GLU A 293 34.63 -11.59 5.13
N ILE A 294 34.25 -12.35 6.15
CA ILE A 294 35.03 -12.45 7.40
C ILE A 294 36.41 -13.05 7.11
N ALA A 295 36.48 -14.15 6.36
CA ALA A 295 37.74 -14.81 5.96
C ALA A 295 38.61 -13.88 5.09
N ARG A 296 38.03 -13.21 4.11
CA ARG A 296 38.72 -12.25 3.25
C ARG A 296 39.33 -11.08 4.04
N GLN A 297 38.60 -10.54 5.02
CA GLN A 297 39.10 -9.47 5.90
C GLN A 297 40.21 -9.98 6.83
N ALA A 298 40.17 -11.24 7.24
CA ALA A 298 41.22 -11.89 7.99
C ALA A 298 42.43 -12.29 7.11
N ARG A 299 42.35 -12.05 5.78
CA ARG A 299 43.31 -12.46 4.74
C ARG A 299 43.43 -13.98 4.61
N ASP A 300 42.46 -14.73 5.08
CA ASP A 300 42.32 -16.15 4.81
C ASP A 300 41.61 -16.34 3.47
N PHE A 301 42.36 -16.05 2.39
CA PHE A 301 41.79 -16.10 1.04
C PHE A 301 41.37 -17.51 0.60
N PRO A 302 42.06 -18.63 1.01
CA PRO A 302 41.56 -19.96 0.70
C PRO A 302 40.15 -20.20 1.25
N GLN A 303 39.89 -19.92 2.52
CA GLN A 303 38.54 -20.02 3.10
C GLN A 303 37.57 -19.07 2.43
N ALA A 304 37.97 -17.82 2.15
CA ALA A 304 37.12 -16.85 1.47
C ALA A 304 36.67 -17.38 0.09
N ILE A 305 37.57 -18.00 -0.69
CA ILE A 305 37.26 -18.60 -2.01
C ILE A 305 36.21 -19.71 -1.84
N GLU A 306 36.40 -20.59 -0.86
CA GLU A 306 35.46 -21.69 -0.56
C GLU A 306 34.05 -21.14 -0.29
N HIS A 307 33.94 -20.25 0.68
CA HIS A 307 32.65 -19.66 1.08
C HIS A 307 31.99 -18.85 -0.04
N PHE A 308 32.72 -18.00 -0.76
CA PHE A 308 32.14 -17.27 -1.90
C PHE A 308 31.72 -18.17 -3.05
N THR A 309 32.44 -19.27 -3.28
CA THR A 309 32.03 -20.27 -4.25
C THR A 309 30.72 -20.93 -3.85
N SER A 310 30.59 -21.36 -2.59
CA SER A 310 29.34 -21.91 -2.04
C SER A 310 28.22 -20.88 -2.18
N ALA A 311 28.43 -19.62 -1.77
CA ALA A 311 27.43 -18.56 -1.84
C ALA A 311 26.93 -18.34 -3.28
N SER A 312 27.85 -18.26 -4.26
CA SER A 312 27.50 -18.05 -5.67
C SER A 312 26.80 -19.25 -6.31
N GLN A 313 27.05 -20.47 -5.83
CA GLN A 313 26.35 -21.67 -6.27
C GLN A 313 24.95 -21.78 -5.67
N LEU A 314 24.78 -21.39 -4.40
CA LEU A 314 23.49 -21.41 -3.69
C LEU A 314 22.56 -20.28 -4.19
N ASP A 315 23.12 -19.11 -4.43
CA ASP A 315 22.41 -17.98 -5.05
C ASP A 315 23.17 -17.43 -6.26
N PRO A 316 22.86 -17.93 -7.46
CA PRO A 316 23.50 -17.46 -8.69
C PRO A 316 23.18 -16.00 -9.08
N THR A 317 22.33 -15.32 -8.32
CA THR A 317 22.01 -13.89 -8.52
C THR A 317 22.77 -12.97 -7.57
N MET A 318 23.53 -13.52 -6.62
CA MET A 318 24.27 -12.77 -5.62
C MET A 318 25.56 -12.16 -6.20
N VAL A 319 25.46 -10.99 -6.80
CA VAL A 319 26.57 -10.26 -7.44
C VAL A 319 27.78 -10.10 -6.51
N ASP A 320 27.54 -9.80 -5.23
CA ASP A 320 28.59 -9.56 -4.25
C ASP A 320 29.42 -10.81 -3.94
N ALA A 321 28.82 -12.01 -4.01
CA ALA A 321 29.55 -13.27 -3.88
C ALA A 321 30.53 -13.48 -5.04
N PHE A 322 30.13 -13.21 -6.27
CA PHE A 322 31.00 -13.27 -7.44
C PHE A 322 32.15 -12.26 -7.37
N ILE A 323 31.86 -11.04 -6.92
CA ILE A 323 32.89 -10.00 -6.71
C ILE A 323 33.86 -10.43 -5.61
N GLY A 324 33.37 -10.96 -4.48
CA GLY A 324 34.16 -11.47 -3.36
C GLY A 324 35.06 -12.60 -3.79
N LEU A 325 34.54 -13.56 -4.56
CA LEU A 325 35.29 -14.66 -5.16
C LEU A 325 36.41 -14.15 -6.07
N GLY A 326 36.07 -13.25 -6.99
CA GLY A 326 37.04 -12.67 -7.90
C GLY A 326 38.20 -11.94 -7.19
N LYS A 327 37.86 -11.10 -6.18
CA LYS A 327 38.88 -10.42 -5.36
C LYS A 327 39.77 -11.39 -4.60
N SER A 328 39.21 -12.46 -4.04
CA SER A 328 39.97 -13.46 -3.28
C SER A 328 40.87 -14.27 -4.17
N LEU A 329 40.44 -14.65 -5.39
CA LEU A 329 41.25 -15.33 -6.39
C LEU A 329 42.44 -14.46 -6.87
N VAL A 330 42.18 -13.17 -7.08
CA VAL A 330 43.25 -12.21 -7.42
C VAL A 330 44.29 -12.11 -6.30
N ALA A 331 43.84 -12.10 -5.04
CA ALA A 331 44.70 -11.96 -3.86
C ALA A 331 45.65 -13.13 -3.68
N VAL A 332 45.24 -14.37 -4.06
CA VAL A 332 46.11 -15.55 -4.05
C VAL A 332 46.92 -15.75 -5.38
N GLY A 333 46.83 -14.79 -6.29
CA GLY A 333 47.56 -14.87 -7.58
C GLY A 333 46.85 -15.66 -8.67
N ARG A 334 45.67 -16.24 -8.42
CA ARG A 334 44.86 -16.99 -9.39
C ARG A 334 44.01 -16.03 -10.25
N THR A 335 44.67 -15.01 -10.82
CA THR A 335 43.99 -13.92 -11.54
C THR A 335 43.21 -14.40 -12.77
N ALA A 336 43.68 -15.42 -13.45
CA ALA A 336 43.00 -15.99 -14.61
C ALA A 336 41.64 -16.60 -14.19
N ASP A 337 41.59 -17.27 -13.04
CA ASP A 337 40.38 -17.90 -12.52
C ASP A 337 39.36 -16.86 -12.02
N ALA A 338 39.80 -15.65 -11.69
CA ALA A 338 38.93 -14.57 -11.25
C ALA A 338 38.09 -13.97 -12.39
N ILE A 339 38.48 -14.19 -13.67
CA ILE A 339 37.80 -13.54 -14.80
C ILE A 339 36.35 -14.01 -14.90
N ALA A 340 36.11 -15.32 -14.92
CA ALA A 340 34.76 -15.86 -15.11
C ALA A 340 33.75 -15.37 -14.04
N PRO A 341 34.03 -15.48 -12.73
CA PRO A 341 33.09 -14.95 -11.74
C PRO A 341 32.90 -13.42 -11.83
N LEU A 342 33.92 -12.67 -12.22
CA LEU A 342 33.76 -11.21 -12.39
C LEU A 342 32.99 -10.86 -13.68
N GLU A 343 33.10 -11.64 -14.75
CA GLU A 343 32.24 -11.53 -15.94
C GLU A 343 30.77 -11.82 -15.56
N ASP A 344 30.51 -12.84 -14.73
CA ASP A 344 29.17 -13.14 -14.23
C ASP A 344 28.62 -11.99 -13.36
N ALA A 345 29.42 -11.39 -12.49
CA ALA A 345 29.03 -10.22 -11.71
C ALA A 345 28.62 -9.02 -12.59
N VAL A 346 29.42 -8.73 -13.66
CA VAL A 346 29.10 -7.67 -14.63
C VAL A 346 27.84 -8.00 -15.42
N LYS A 347 27.64 -9.24 -15.81
CA LYS A 347 26.46 -9.70 -16.55
C LYS A 347 25.17 -9.56 -15.70
N LEU A 348 25.24 -9.92 -14.43
CA LEU A 348 24.12 -9.82 -13.49
C LEU A 348 23.77 -8.36 -13.17
N LYS A 349 24.77 -7.50 -13.02
CA LYS A 349 24.58 -6.10 -12.68
C LYS A 349 25.51 -5.19 -13.49
N PRO A 350 25.14 -4.86 -14.74
CA PRO A 350 25.96 -4.06 -15.65
C PRO A 350 26.25 -2.62 -15.17
N GLU A 351 25.50 -2.13 -14.21
CA GLU A 351 25.70 -0.82 -13.59
C GLU A 351 26.59 -0.87 -12.33
N ASN A 352 27.15 -2.03 -11.96
CA ASN A 352 27.97 -2.14 -10.76
C ASN A 352 29.43 -1.70 -11.05
N PRO A 353 29.87 -0.54 -10.53
CA PRO A 353 31.23 -0.04 -10.81
C PRO A 353 32.32 -0.94 -10.22
N VAL A 354 32.05 -1.60 -9.06
CA VAL A 354 33.05 -2.46 -8.42
C VAL A 354 33.34 -3.69 -9.26
N ALA A 355 32.31 -4.29 -9.86
CA ALA A 355 32.49 -5.46 -10.76
C ALA A 355 33.37 -5.10 -11.96
N HIS A 356 33.04 -4.00 -12.67
CA HIS A 356 33.83 -3.51 -13.80
C HIS A 356 35.30 -3.22 -13.44
N TYR A 357 35.50 -2.54 -12.28
CA TYR A 357 36.85 -2.22 -11.81
C TYR A 357 37.67 -3.51 -11.56
N GLN A 358 37.10 -4.48 -10.85
CA GLN A 358 37.79 -5.73 -10.54
C GLN A 358 38.05 -6.57 -11.80
N LEU A 359 37.13 -6.62 -12.74
CA LEU A 359 37.27 -7.30 -14.00
C LEU A 359 38.36 -6.64 -14.86
N SER A 360 38.39 -5.32 -14.95
CA SER A 360 39.44 -4.59 -15.65
C SER A 360 40.83 -4.90 -15.09
N PHE A 361 40.93 -4.98 -13.76
CA PHE A 361 42.18 -5.34 -13.08
C PHE A 361 42.63 -6.78 -13.44
N ALA A 362 41.68 -7.73 -13.42
CA ALA A 362 41.96 -9.12 -13.77
C ALA A 362 42.39 -9.24 -15.22
N TYR A 363 41.70 -8.58 -16.16
CA TYR A 363 42.10 -8.56 -17.57
C TYR A 363 43.48 -7.95 -17.79
N ARG A 364 43.80 -6.84 -17.13
CA ARG A 364 45.12 -6.19 -17.28
C ARG A 364 46.24 -7.08 -16.78
N ARG A 365 46.06 -7.78 -15.67
CA ARG A 365 47.06 -8.70 -15.11
C ARG A 365 47.26 -9.96 -15.94
N THR A 366 46.30 -10.34 -16.75
CA THR A 366 46.37 -11.50 -17.66
C THR A 366 46.73 -11.10 -19.10
N GLY A 367 47.11 -9.84 -19.35
CA GLY A 367 47.53 -9.35 -20.66
C GLY A 367 46.37 -8.99 -21.62
N ARG A 368 45.13 -9.09 -21.20
CA ARG A 368 43.93 -8.76 -21.98
C ARG A 368 43.64 -7.27 -21.93
N THR A 369 44.56 -6.45 -22.46
CA THR A 369 44.53 -4.98 -22.28
C THR A 369 43.35 -4.32 -22.96
N GLN A 370 42.90 -4.78 -24.11
CA GLN A 370 41.75 -4.20 -24.81
C GLN A 370 40.44 -4.40 -24.05
N GLU A 371 40.27 -5.58 -23.46
CA GLU A 371 39.11 -5.86 -22.60
C GLU A 371 39.18 -5.06 -21.30
N ALA A 372 40.36 -4.94 -20.70
CA ALA A 372 40.57 -4.12 -19.52
C ALA A 372 40.19 -2.65 -19.76
N ASP A 373 40.53 -2.08 -20.90
CA ASP A 373 40.22 -0.71 -21.24
C ASP A 373 38.71 -0.49 -21.45
N LYS A 374 38.00 -1.48 -22.05
CA LYS A 374 36.53 -1.45 -22.14
C LYS A 374 35.88 -1.43 -20.76
N GLU A 375 36.35 -2.28 -19.84
CA GLU A 375 35.81 -2.35 -18.49
C GLU A 375 36.10 -1.08 -17.67
N ILE A 376 37.25 -0.42 -17.90
CA ILE A 376 37.54 0.88 -17.28
C ILE A 376 36.59 1.99 -17.76
N VAL A 377 36.23 1.98 -19.04
CA VAL A 377 35.23 2.91 -19.59
C VAL A 377 33.86 2.66 -18.95
N ALA A 378 33.44 1.39 -18.85
CA ALA A 378 32.19 1.00 -18.20
C ALA A 378 32.17 1.37 -16.70
N TYR A 379 33.29 1.13 -15.99
CA TYR A 379 33.46 1.56 -14.60
C TYR A 379 33.22 3.05 -14.42
N ARG A 380 33.87 3.91 -15.24
CA ARG A 380 33.70 5.37 -15.14
C ARG A 380 32.25 5.77 -15.36
N LYS A 381 31.63 5.23 -16.40
CA LYS A 381 30.22 5.50 -16.69
C LYS A 381 29.32 5.09 -15.52
N ALA A 382 29.45 3.87 -15.02
CA ALA A 382 28.64 3.36 -13.91
C ALA A 382 28.84 4.19 -12.63
N ASN A 383 30.08 4.63 -12.35
CA ASN A 383 30.39 5.46 -11.20
C ASN A 383 29.79 6.87 -11.33
N ASP A 384 29.85 7.48 -12.52
CA ASP A 384 29.27 8.80 -12.79
C ASP A 384 27.73 8.76 -12.73
N ASP A 385 27.12 7.68 -13.25
CA ASP A 385 25.70 7.47 -13.18
C ASP A 385 25.21 7.26 -11.73
N ALA A 386 25.94 6.49 -10.93
CA ALA A 386 25.64 6.30 -9.50
C ALA A 386 25.77 7.62 -8.72
N HIS A 387 26.82 8.41 -9.00
CA HIS A 387 27.01 9.72 -8.37
C HIS A 387 25.88 10.69 -8.74
N ARG A 388 25.46 10.71 -10.00
CA ARG A 388 24.34 11.52 -10.49
C ARG A 388 23.03 11.15 -9.81
N ALA A 389 22.71 9.87 -9.76
CA ALA A 389 21.52 9.37 -9.08
C ALA A 389 21.48 9.76 -7.59
N LEU A 390 22.63 9.73 -6.90
CA LEU A 390 22.73 10.16 -5.51
C LEU A 390 22.47 11.67 -5.35
N MET A 391 23.03 12.50 -6.26
CA MET A 391 22.81 13.94 -6.25
C MET A 391 21.35 14.31 -6.56
N ASP A 392 20.72 13.62 -7.51
CA ASP A 392 19.31 13.81 -7.85
C ASP A 392 18.40 13.45 -6.66
N LEU A 393 18.67 12.34 -5.98
CA LEU A 393 17.94 11.95 -4.78
C LEU A 393 18.11 12.99 -3.66
N ARG A 394 19.32 13.46 -3.43
CA ARG A 394 19.61 14.50 -2.43
C ARG A 394 18.87 15.80 -2.76
N SER A 395 18.89 16.22 -4.03
CA SER A 395 18.17 17.38 -4.53
C SER A 395 16.66 17.26 -4.32
N ALA A 396 16.09 16.08 -4.62
CA ALA A 396 14.67 15.80 -4.41
C ALA A 396 14.28 15.87 -2.92
N VAL A 397 15.13 15.39 -2.02
CA VAL A 397 14.87 15.39 -0.57
C VAL A 397 15.06 16.76 0.05
N THR A 398 16.07 17.53 -0.38
CA THR A 398 16.42 18.83 0.23
C THR A 398 15.70 20.02 -0.42
N GLY A 399 15.06 19.83 -1.58
CA GLY A 399 14.47 20.93 -2.37
C GLY A 399 15.49 21.91 -2.97
N GLN A 400 16.80 21.61 -2.85
CA GLN A 400 17.87 22.41 -3.43
C GLN A 400 18.16 21.90 -4.84
N GLN A 401 17.98 22.77 -5.83
CA GLN A 401 18.40 22.46 -7.21
C GLN A 401 19.93 22.34 -7.23
N THR A 402 20.44 21.24 -7.79
CA THR A 402 21.86 21.10 -8.12
C THR A 402 22.23 22.22 -9.10
N PRO A 403 23.32 22.99 -8.88
CA PRO A 403 23.77 23.97 -9.86
C PRO A 403 24.03 23.24 -11.18
N ALA A 404 23.33 23.65 -12.23
CA ALA A 404 23.63 23.18 -13.57
C ALA A 404 25.11 23.49 -13.82
N GLN A 405 25.90 22.47 -14.12
CA GLN A 405 27.24 22.68 -14.64
C GLN A 405 27.08 23.42 -15.97
N THR A 406 27.36 24.72 -15.95
CA THR A 406 27.55 25.49 -17.16
C THR A 406 28.78 24.93 -17.83
N ALA A 407 28.54 24.07 -18.83
CA ALA A 407 29.57 23.72 -19.78
C ALA A 407 29.93 25.01 -20.55
N GLU A 408 31.03 25.64 -20.17
CA GLU A 408 31.67 26.61 -21.05
C GLU A 408 32.17 25.82 -22.28
N PRO A 409 31.86 26.29 -23.50
CA PRO A 409 32.44 25.69 -24.71
C PRO A 409 33.94 25.96 -24.71
N PRO A 410 34.79 25.04 -25.17
CA PRO A 410 36.20 25.31 -25.35
C PRO A 410 36.40 26.34 -26.46
N GLU A 411 37.15 27.38 -26.18
CA GLU A 411 37.72 28.28 -27.19
C GLU A 411 38.73 27.56 -28.11
#